data_067e97a783cf15d99b83627ed7a97581
#
_entry.id   067e97a783cf15d99b83627ed7a97581
#
_cell.length_a   1.000
_cell.length_b   1.000
_cell.length_c   1.000
_cell.angle_alpha   90.00
_cell.angle_beta   90.00
_cell.angle_gamma   90.00
#
_symmetry.space_group_name_H-M   'P 1'
#
loop_
_entity.id
_entity.type
_entity.pdbx_description
1 polymer ?
#
loop_
_entity_poly.entity_id
_entity_poly.type
_entity_poly.pdbx_seq_one_letter_code
_entity_poly.pdbx_strand_id
1 'polypeptide(L)'
;MGETGLRLGVATCAALAAVALLLQVVRTRSFGTRPPVAEPRGSAVRGILYAFGPGMSPRAKESTRTHPLVYVLGVGYHLGIFTAFGVLAWSMRDAAHGVLPPAPLRQVAQVFTALGVAGGASLLVRRARGPLLRTISIPDDYLANVLTTAFVALAALRLLAGSLQPVLLAGAMLLFVYIPLGKIRHCVFFFPARWNLARHYGRRGTFPPRH
;
A
#
# COMPACT_ATOMS: atom_id res chain seq x y z
N MET A 1 1.91 -27.82 -10.93
CA MET A 1 2.78 -27.38 -9.83
C MET A 1 2.08 -27.66 -8.51
N GLY A 2 2.70 -28.44 -7.60
CA GLY A 2 2.11 -28.67 -6.28
C GLY A 2 2.11 -27.38 -5.44
N GLU A 3 1.31 -27.31 -4.37
CA GLU A 3 1.23 -26.12 -3.50
C GLU A 3 2.57 -25.68 -2.93
N THR A 4 3.46 -26.63 -2.61
CA THR A 4 4.84 -26.34 -2.17
C THR A 4 5.59 -25.50 -3.22
N GLY A 5 5.46 -25.86 -4.50
CA GLY A 5 6.06 -25.11 -5.60
C GLY A 5 5.49 -23.69 -5.72
N LEU A 6 4.18 -23.50 -5.52
CA LEU A 6 3.56 -22.18 -5.51
C LEU A 6 4.05 -21.31 -4.33
N ARG A 7 4.17 -21.89 -3.14
CA ARG A 7 4.70 -21.17 -1.97
C ARG A 7 6.16 -20.73 -2.19
N LEU A 8 6.98 -21.62 -2.72
CA LEU A 8 8.36 -21.27 -3.09
C LEU A 8 8.38 -20.15 -4.14
N GLY A 9 7.51 -20.23 -5.15
CA GLY A 9 7.33 -19.18 -6.15
C GLY A 9 6.97 -17.83 -5.52
N VAL A 10 6.01 -17.80 -4.59
CA VAL A 10 5.63 -16.59 -3.84
C VAL A 10 6.82 -16.03 -3.06
N ALA A 11 7.54 -16.89 -2.32
CA ALA A 11 8.71 -16.45 -1.54
C ALA A 11 9.81 -15.87 -2.46
N THR A 12 10.07 -16.51 -3.59
CA THR A 12 11.03 -16.03 -4.59
C THR A 12 10.60 -14.70 -5.19
N CYS A 13 9.34 -14.56 -5.64
CA CYS A 13 8.83 -13.29 -6.17
C CYS A 13 8.88 -12.18 -5.13
N ALA A 14 8.53 -12.47 -3.88
CA ALA A 14 8.61 -11.49 -2.78
C ALA A 14 10.04 -11.05 -2.51
N ALA A 15 11.00 -11.99 -2.47
CA ALA A 15 12.42 -11.68 -2.31
C ALA A 15 12.96 -10.81 -3.45
N LEU A 16 12.65 -11.17 -4.69
CA LEU A 16 13.05 -10.38 -5.86
C LEU A 16 12.44 -8.97 -5.84
N ALA A 17 11.16 -8.86 -5.48
CA ALA A 17 10.50 -7.55 -5.32
C ALA A 17 11.18 -6.71 -4.24
N ALA A 18 11.50 -7.31 -3.10
CA ALA A 18 12.19 -6.62 -2.00
C ALA A 18 13.58 -6.13 -2.42
N VAL A 19 14.37 -6.97 -3.09
CA VAL A 19 15.70 -6.61 -3.62
C VAL A 19 15.56 -5.48 -4.65
N ALA A 20 14.63 -5.58 -5.60
CA ALA A 20 14.42 -4.55 -6.62
C ALA A 20 14.02 -3.21 -5.99
N LEU A 21 13.12 -3.20 -5.00
CA LEU A 21 12.73 -1.99 -4.28
C LEU A 21 13.89 -1.40 -3.47
N LEU A 22 14.68 -2.24 -2.80
CA LEU A 22 15.87 -1.81 -2.06
C LEU A 22 16.88 -1.13 -2.99
N LEU A 23 17.19 -1.75 -4.13
CA LEU A 23 18.10 -1.19 -5.13
C LEU A 23 17.59 0.16 -5.65
N GLN A 24 16.27 0.28 -5.90
CA GLN A 24 15.67 1.55 -6.31
C GLN A 24 15.83 2.63 -5.22
N VAL A 25 15.61 2.30 -3.94
CA VAL A 25 15.79 3.23 -2.81
C VAL A 25 17.26 3.63 -2.67
N VAL A 26 18.19 2.67 -2.77
CA VAL A 26 19.64 2.97 -2.73
C VAL A 26 20.03 3.87 -3.87
N ARG A 27 19.55 3.59 -5.09
CA ARG A 27 19.80 4.45 -6.25
C ARG A 27 19.30 5.88 -6.07
N THR A 28 18.16 6.11 -5.37
CA THR A 28 17.71 7.49 -5.13
C THR A 28 18.67 8.29 -4.24
N ARG A 29 19.42 7.61 -3.37
CA ARG A 29 20.43 8.27 -2.53
C ARG A 29 21.65 8.73 -3.31
N SER A 30 21.98 8.08 -4.43
CA SER A 30 23.11 8.47 -5.28
C SER A 30 22.90 9.79 -6.02
N PHE A 31 21.63 10.25 -6.15
CA PHE A 31 21.34 11.55 -6.76
C PHE A 31 21.75 12.75 -5.88
N GLY A 32 22.23 12.49 -4.66
CA GLY A 32 22.68 13.51 -3.71
C GLY A 32 21.54 14.39 -3.17
N THR A 33 21.88 15.20 -2.19
CA THR A 33 21.00 16.24 -1.67
C THR A 33 21.71 17.59 -1.84
N ARG A 34 21.07 18.53 -2.54
CA ARG A 34 21.58 19.90 -2.56
C ARG A 34 21.54 20.49 -1.15
N PRO A 35 22.61 21.14 -0.68
CA PRO A 35 22.58 21.81 0.62
C PRO A 35 21.47 22.88 0.62
N PRO A 36 20.75 23.05 1.73
CA PRO A 36 19.73 24.09 1.83
C PRO A 36 20.42 25.47 1.77
N VAL A 37 19.98 26.30 0.83
CA VAL A 37 20.51 27.66 0.61
C VAL A 37 20.11 28.63 1.74
N ALA A 38 18.97 28.38 2.39
CA ALA A 38 18.43 29.24 3.43
C ALA A 38 18.81 28.77 4.84
N GLU A 39 19.02 29.70 5.74
CA GLU A 39 19.29 29.43 7.15
C GLU A 39 18.11 28.69 7.83
N PRO A 40 18.40 27.77 8.77
CA PRO A 40 17.37 27.06 9.50
C PRO A 40 16.58 28.01 10.40
N ARG A 41 15.25 28.06 10.22
CA ARG A 41 14.31 28.81 11.07
C ARG A 41 13.46 27.91 11.98
N GLY A 42 13.72 26.59 11.96
CA GLY A 42 12.97 25.60 12.72
C GLY A 42 13.78 24.32 12.95
N SER A 43 13.08 23.27 13.43
CA SER A 43 13.68 21.99 13.81
C SER A 43 13.29 20.87 12.84
N ALA A 44 14.28 20.22 12.26
CA ALA A 44 14.07 19.02 11.43
C ALA A 44 13.33 17.91 12.19
N VAL A 45 13.70 17.71 13.48
CA VAL A 45 13.09 16.67 14.33
C VAL A 45 11.61 16.95 14.54
N ARG A 46 11.23 18.19 14.89
CA ARG A 46 9.82 18.58 15.02
C ARG A 46 9.04 18.36 13.72
N GLY A 47 9.64 18.68 12.58
CA GLY A 47 9.02 18.42 11.27
C GLY A 47 8.76 16.95 11.02
N ILE A 48 9.74 16.07 11.33
CA ILE A 48 9.61 14.63 11.18
C ILE A 48 8.52 14.07 12.11
N LEU A 49 8.58 14.42 13.40
CA LEU A 49 7.57 13.98 14.38
C LEU A 49 6.16 14.42 13.98
N TYR A 50 6.01 15.67 13.53
CA TYR A 50 4.74 16.14 13.01
C TYR A 50 4.27 15.33 11.79
N ALA A 51 5.15 15.13 10.81
CA ALA A 51 4.79 14.47 9.57
C ALA A 51 4.35 13.01 9.75
N PHE A 52 4.99 12.25 10.64
CA PHE A 52 4.64 10.85 10.92
C PHE A 52 3.63 10.69 12.06
N GLY A 53 3.32 11.72 12.80
CA GLY A 53 2.32 11.75 13.87
C GLY A 53 1.09 12.58 13.46
N PRO A 54 0.90 13.79 14.05
CA PRO A 54 -0.31 14.60 13.85
C PRO A 54 -0.63 14.90 12.38
N GLY A 55 0.38 15.08 11.53
CA GLY A 55 0.22 15.31 10.09
C GLY A 55 -0.32 14.10 9.30
N MET A 56 -0.41 12.92 9.92
CA MET A 56 -1.09 11.75 9.36
C MET A 56 -2.59 11.73 9.71
N SER A 57 -3.01 12.51 10.70
CA SER A 57 -4.41 12.52 11.13
C SER A 57 -5.34 13.02 10.02
N PRO A 58 -6.60 12.55 9.99
CA PRO A 58 -7.61 13.03 9.07
C PRO A 58 -7.80 14.54 9.12
N ARG A 59 -7.71 15.13 10.32
CA ARG A 59 -7.91 16.57 10.56
C ARG A 59 -6.85 17.44 9.91
N ALA A 60 -5.63 16.93 9.74
CA ALA A 60 -4.52 17.65 9.12
C ALA A 60 -4.55 17.62 7.57
N LYS A 61 -5.50 16.90 6.98
CA LYS A 61 -5.60 16.72 5.52
C LYS A 61 -6.80 17.48 4.98
N GLU A 62 -6.55 18.43 4.10
CA GLU A 62 -7.61 19.16 3.38
C GLU A 62 -8.52 18.23 2.56
N SER A 63 -7.94 17.20 1.93
CA SER A 63 -8.68 16.19 1.17
C SER A 63 -9.73 15.43 2.00
N THR A 64 -9.54 15.29 3.30
CA THR A 64 -10.54 14.68 4.20
C THR A 64 -11.73 15.60 4.43
N ARG A 65 -11.49 16.91 4.46
CA ARG A 65 -12.56 17.91 4.66
C ARG A 65 -13.39 18.09 3.40
N THR A 66 -12.75 18.10 2.24
CA THR A 66 -13.40 18.33 0.93
C THR A 66 -14.03 17.06 0.35
N HIS A 67 -13.42 15.89 0.59
CA HIS A 67 -13.86 14.62 0.03
C HIS A 67 -13.83 13.48 1.07
N PRO A 68 -14.64 13.54 2.14
CA PRO A 68 -14.58 12.58 3.24
C PRO A 68 -14.85 11.14 2.79
N LEU A 69 -15.79 10.93 1.86
CA LEU A 69 -16.10 9.59 1.34
C LEU A 69 -14.88 8.96 0.63
N VAL A 70 -14.16 9.74 -0.18
CA VAL A 70 -12.95 9.26 -0.88
C VAL A 70 -11.86 8.88 0.13
N TYR A 71 -11.74 9.64 1.20
CA TYR A 71 -10.81 9.33 2.27
C TYR A 71 -11.17 8.00 2.97
N VAL A 72 -12.43 7.82 3.34
CA VAL A 72 -12.93 6.59 3.99
C VAL A 72 -12.73 5.38 3.08
N LEU A 73 -13.09 5.49 1.80
CA LEU A 73 -12.85 4.43 0.81
C LEU A 73 -11.37 4.10 0.67
N GLY A 74 -10.50 5.12 0.68
CA GLY A 74 -9.05 4.92 0.62
C GLY A 74 -8.49 4.21 1.86
N VAL A 75 -8.95 4.57 3.05
CA VAL A 75 -8.57 3.90 4.30
C VAL A 75 -9.07 2.45 4.31
N GLY A 76 -10.34 2.22 3.99
CA GLY A 76 -10.92 0.88 3.89
C GLY A 76 -10.17 0.00 2.89
N TYR A 77 -9.79 0.58 1.75
CA TYR A 77 -8.98 -0.12 0.75
C TYR A 77 -7.62 -0.57 1.30
N HIS A 78 -6.90 0.31 2.01
CA HIS A 78 -5.61 -0.04 2.61
C HIS A 78 -5.73 -1.06 3.74
N LEU A 79 -6.77 -0.97 4.57
CA LEU A 79 -7.05 -1.98 5.59
C LEU A 79 -7.29 -3.36 4.94
N GLY A 80 -8.06 -3.40 3.85
CA GLY A 80 -8.25 -4.63 3.07
C GLY A 80 -6.94 -5.17 2.48
N ILE A 81 -6.08 -4.31 1.95
CA ILE A 81 -4.76 -4.70 1.43
C ILE A 81 -3.89 -5.32 2.52
N PHE A 82 -3.75 -4.66 3.67
CA PHE A 82 -2.95 -5.19 4.77
C PHE A 82 -3.52 -6.51 5.30
N THR A 83 -4.84 -6.62 5.37
CA THR A 83 -5.51 -7.88 5.75
C THR A 83 -5.24 -8.98 4.72
N ALA A 84 -5.29 -8.68 3.42
CA ALA A 84 -4.98 -9.64 2.35
C ALA A 84 -3.53 -10.16 2.44
N PHE A 85 -2.57 -9.31 2.76
CA PHE A 85 -1.19 -9.76 3.07
C PHE A 85 -1.12 -10.61 4.33
N GLY A 86 -1.93 -10.33 5.36
CA GLY A 86 -2.07 -11.19 6.54
C GLY A 86 -2.63 -12.58 6.18
N VAL A 87 -3.64 -12.64 5.31
CA VAL A 87 -4.19 -13.91 4.79
C VAL A 87 -3.16 -14.66 3.96
N LEU A 88 -2.37 -13.97 3.14
CA LEU A 88 -1.25 -14.56 2.41
C LEU A 88 -0.21 -15.14 3.37
N ALA A 89 0.20 -14.39 4.39
CA ALA A 89 1.16 -14.85 5.40
C ALA A 89 0.66 -16.09 6.15
N TRP A 90 -0.65 -16.13 6.48
CA TRP A 90 -1.29 -17.32 7.04
C TRP A 90 -1.18 -18.51 6.08
N SER A 91 -1.53 -18.29 4.80
CA SER A 91 -1.48 -19.33 3.75
C SER A 91 -0.06 -19.83 3.48
N MET A 92 0.96 -18.99 3.67
CA MET A 92 2.37 -19.38 3.55
C MET A 92 2.86 -20.23 4.73
N ARG A 93 2.34 -19.99 5.94
CA ARG A 93 2.70 -20.73 7.15
C ARG A 93 2.09 -22.13 7.19
N ASP A 94 0.89 -22.26 6.64
CA ASP A 94 0.09 -23.46 6.77
C ASP A 94 0.65 -24.62 5.92
N ALA A 95 1.28 -25.60 6.58
CA ALA A 95 1.78 -26.80 5.95
C ALA A 95 0.68 -27.81 5.55
N ALA A 96 -0.50 -27.69 6.14
CA ALA A 96 -1.61 -28.67 6.00
C ALA A 96 -2.65 -28.30 4.93
N HIS A 97 -2.22 -27.61 3.87
CA HIS A 97 -3.02 -27.34 2.66
C HIS A 97 -4.47 -26.85 2.90
N GLY A 98 -4.66 -25.55 2.95
CA GLY A 98 -5.99 -24.95 2.91
C GLY A 98 -6.66 -24.73 4.26
N VAL A 99 -5.94 -24.88 5.39
CA VAL A 99 -6.49 -24.58 6.72
C VAL A 99 -6.87 -23.11 6.82
N LEU A 100 -8.12 -22.87 7.18
CA LEU A 100 -8.65 -21.53 7.38
C LEU A 100 -8.19 -20.97 8.74
N PRO A 101 -8.02 -19.63 8.86
CA PRO A 101 -7.82 -19.01 10.16
C PRO A 101 -8.95 -19.35 11.15
N PRO A 102 -8.71 -19.30 12.48
CA PRO A 102 -9.76 -19.47 13.49
C PRO A 102 -10.94 -18.52 13.23
N ALA A 103 -12.15 -18.98 13.57
CA ALA A 103 -13.38 -18.27 13.21
C ALA A 103 -13.39 -16.77 13.54
N PRO A 104 -13.00 -16.30 14.73
CA PRO A 104 -12.99 -14.86 15.05
C PRO A 104 -12.07 -14.06 14.12
N LEU A 105 -10.85 -14.55 13.91
CA LEU A 105 -9.86 -13.89 13.04
C LEU A 105 -10.33 -13.89 11.59
N ARG A 106 -10.92 -15.01 11.13
CA ARG A 106 -11.47 -15.14 9.78
C ARG A 106 -12.60 -14.16 9.53
N GLN A 107 -13.54 -14.00 10.47
CA GLN A 107 -14.66 -13.06 10.34
C GLN A 107 -14.16 -11.61 10.22
N VAL A 108 -13.22 -11.20 11.09
CA VAL A 108 -12.61 -9.88 11.01
C VAL A 108 -11.89 -9.67 9.67
N ALA A 109 -11.14 -10.67 9.22
CA ALA A 109 -10.45 -10.60 7.94
C ALA A 109 -11.43 -10.53 6.75
N GLN A 110 -12.56 -11.25 6.81
CA GLN A 110 -13.62 -11.16 5.79
C GLN A 110 -14.21 -9.75 5.70
N VAL A 111 -14.50 -9.11 6.84
CA VAL A 111 -15.02 -7.73 6.85
C VAL A 111 -14.02 -6.78 6.20
N PHE A 112 -12.75 -6.81 6.61
CA PHE A 112 -11.75 -5.88 6.06
C PHE A 112 -11.43 -6.15 4.59
N THR A 113 -11.38 -7.41 4.16
CA THR A 113 -11.17 -7.69 2.73
C THR A 113 -12.38 -7.29 1.90
N ALA A 114 -13.62 -7.46 2.38
CA ALA A 114 -14.82 -6.97 1.71
C ALA A 114 -14.83 -5.45 1.57
N LEU A 115 -14.50 -4.70 2.64
CA LEU A 115 -14.31 -3.25 2.61
C LEU A 115 -13.20 -2.86 1.63
N GLY A 116 -12.12 -3.62 1.57
CA GLY A 116 -11.02 -3.41 0.63
C GLY A 116 -11.45 -3.56 -0.82
N VAL A 117 -12.18 -4.62 -1.16
CA VAL A 117 -12.73 -4.83 -2.52
C VAL A 117 -13.69 -3.70 -2.89
N ALA A 118 -14.63 -3.37 -2.01
CA ALA A 118 -15.60 -2.30 -2.24
C ALA A 118 -14.89 -0.94 -2.43
N GLY A 119 -13.92 -0.63 -1.57
CA GLY A 119 -13.11 0.59 -1.66
C GLY A 119 -12.32 0.67 -2.97
N GLY A 120 -11.58 -0.40 -3.32
CA GLY A 120 -10.80 -0.47 -4.54
C GLY A 120 -11.65 -0.33 -5.81
N ALA A 121 -12.77 -1.07 -5.88
CA ALA A 121 -13.72 -0.99 -6.99
C ALA A 121 -14.34 0.41 -7.11
N SER A 122 -14.77 1.00 -6.00
CA SER A 122 -15.36 2.35 -5.98
C SER A 122 -14.36 3.41 -6.46
N LEU A 123 -13.11 3.34 -6.01
CA LEU A 123 -12.04 4.25 -6.44
C LEU A 123 -11.69 4.06 -7.91
N LEU A 124 -11.72 2.83 -8.42
CA LEU A 124 -11.51 2.53 -9.83
C LEU A 124 -12.63 3.12 -10.70
N VAL A 125 -13.89 2.87 -10.33
CA VAL A 125 -15.07 3.43 -11.03
C VAL A 125 -15.03 4.95 -11.01
N ARG A 126 -14.73 5.56 -9.87
CA ARG A 126 -14.59 7.02 -9.76
C ARG A 126 -13.50 7.55 -10.71
N ARG A 127 -12.37 6.87 -10.82
CA ARG A 127 -11.29 7.22 -11.74
C ARG A 127 -11.71 7.09 -13.20
N ALA A 128 -12.39 6.00 -13.55
CA ALA A 128 -12.84 5.75 -14.91
C ALA A 128 -13.96 6.68 -15.38
N ARG A 129 -14.85 7.13 -14.46
CA ARG A 129 -15.97 8.01 -14.79
C ARG A 129 -15.67 9.49 -14.64
N GLY A 130 -14.70 9.87 -13.79
CA GLY A 130 -14.37 11.27 -13.56
C GLY A 130 -13.60 11.91 -14.71
N PRO A 131 -14.13 12.93 -15.43
CA PRO A 131 -13.42 13.53 -16.58
C PRO A 131 -12.03 14.04 -16.19
N LEU A 132 -11.93 14.81 -15.10
CA LEU A 132 -10.67 15.34 -14.60
C LEU A 132 -9.69 14.23 -14.20
N LEU A 133 -10.19 13.17 -13.53
CA LEU A 133 -9.33 12.06 -13.13
C LEU A 133 -8.81 11.27 -14.32
N ARG A 134 -9.61 11.15 -15.38
CA ARG A 134 -9.18 10.48 -16.62
C ARG A 134 -8.05 11.22 -17.31
N THR A 135 -8.09 12.56 -17.36
CA THR A 135 -7.05 13.38 -18.02
C THR A 135 -5.68 13.28 -17.34
N ILE A 136 -5.67 13.07 -16.01
CA ILE A 136 -4.43 12.96 -15.23
C ILE A 136 -4.00 11.52 -14.95
N SER A 137 -4.79 10.54 -15.38
CA SER A 137 -4.49 9.11 -15.16
C SER A 137 -3.77 8.50 -16.34
N ILE A 138 -2.77 7.68 -16.03
CA ILE A 138 -2.07 6.85 -16.99
C ILE A 138 -2.48 5.38 -16.83
N PRO A 139 -2.23 4.49 -17.81
CA PRO A 139 -2.59 3.07 -17.72
C PRO A 139 -2.15 2.38 -16.44
N ASP A 140 -0.98 2.74 -15.92
CA ASP A 140 -0.42 2.18 -14.68
C ASP A 140 -1.28 2.50 -13.42
N ASP A 141 -2.05 3.60 -13.42
CA ASP A 141 -2.99 3.91 -12.33
C ASP A 141 -4.15 2.92 -12.25
N TYR A 142 -4.62 2.48 -13.41
CA TYR A 142 -5.68 1.49 -13.53
C TYR A 142 -5.15 0.10 -13.20
N LEU A 143 -4.00 -0.27 -13.78
CA LEU A 143 -3.36 -1.57 -13.57
C LEU A 143 -3.01 -1.80 -12.11
N ALA A 144 -2.41 -0.80 -11.43
CA ALA A 144 -2.10 -0.86 -10.01
C ALA A 144 -3.35 -1.12 -9.16
N ASN A 145 -4.44 -0.40 -9.43
CA ASN A 145 -5.69 -0.59 -8.71
C ASN A 145 -6.31 -1.96 -8.99
N VAL A 146 -6.40 -2.37 -10.27
CA VAL A 146 -6.98 -3.66 -10.66
C VAL A 146 -6.23 -4.82 -10.03
N LEU A 147 -4.91 -4.87 -10.15
CA LEU A 147 -4.10 -5.96 -9.59
C LEU A 147 -4.21 -6.03 -8.06
N THR A 148 -4.18 -4.88 -7.39
CA THR A 148 -4.29 -4.85 -5.93
C THR A 148 -5.70 -5.23 -5.47
N THR A 149 -6.75 -4.73 -6.15
CA THR A 149 -8.15 -5.09 -5.82
C THR A 149 -8.42 -6.57 -6.09
N ALA A 150 -7.89 -7.11 -7.20
CA ALA A 150 -7.97 -8.53 -7.49
C ALA A 150 -7.28 -9.38 -6.42
N PHE A 151 -6.09 -8.99 -5.97
CA PHE A 151 -5.39 -9.67 -4.88
C PHE A 151 -6.22 -9.67 -3.58
N VAL A 152 -6.83 -8.54 -3.21
CA VAL A 152 -7.72 -8.45 -2.03
C VAL A 152 -8.94 -9.34 -2.21
N ALA A 153 -9.53 -9.39 -3.42
CA ALA A 153 -10.66 -10.28 -3.73
C ALA A 153 -10.27 -11.75 -3.63
N LEU A 154 -9.10 -12.14 -4.13
CA LEU A 154 -8.59 -13.52 -3.98
C LEU A 154 -8.37 -13.90 -2.51
N ALA A 155 -7.88 -12.97 -1.68
CA ALA A 155 -7.77 -13.19 -0.25
C ALA A 155 -9.14 -13.35 0.42
N ALA A 156 -10.14 -12.55 0.03
CA ALA A 156 -11.51 -12.69 0.52
C ALA A 156 -12.11 -14.05 0.15
N LEU A 157 -11.95 -14.48 -1.11
CA LEU A 157 -12.43 -15.78 -1.59
C LEU A 157 -11.72 -16.94 -0.87
N ARG A 158 -10.41 -16.83 -0.63
CA ARG A 158 -9.64 -17.81 0.15
C ARG A 158 -10.19 -17.99 1.57
N LEU A 159 -10.68 -16.91 2.20
CA LEU A 159 -11.30 -16.97 3.52
C LEU A 159 -12.68 -17.66 3.53
N LEU A 160 -13.32 -17.80 2.36
CA LEU A 160 -14.56 -18.56 2.19
C LEU A 160 -14.29 -20.04 1.91
N ALA A 161 -13.26 -20.33 1.10
CA ALA A 161 -12.95 -21.69 0.68
C ALA A 161 -11.44 -21.95 0.69
N GLY A 162 -11.01 -22.91 1.52
CA GLY A 162 -9.61 -23.32 1.65
C GLY A 162 -8.98 -23.78 0.33
N SER A 163 -9.76 -24.39 -0.54
CA SER A 163 -9.35 -24.87 -1.88
C SER A 163 -8.87 -23.77 -2.81
N LEU A 164 -9.17 -22.49 -2.53
CA LEU A 164 -8.74 -21.34 -3.35
C LEU A 164 -7.34 -20.83 -2.99
N GLN A 165 -6.62 -21.51 -2.08
CA GLN A 165 -5.25 -21.17 -1.74
C GLN A 165 -4.31 -21.09 -2.95
N PRO A 166 -4.28 -22.03 -3.90
CA PRO A 166 -3.38 -21.95 -5.05
C PRO A 166 -3.63 -20.71 -5.91
N VAL A 167 -4.89 -20.28 -6.02
CA VAL A 167 -5.25 -19.07 -6.81
C VAL A 167 -4.76 -17.81 -6.11
N LEU A 168 -4.89 -17.72 -4.79
CA LEU A 168 -4.32 -16.63 -4.01
C LEU A 168 -2.80 -16.57 -4.17
N LEU A 169 -2.10 -17.70 -4.09
CA LEU A 169 -0.65 -17.76 -4.24
C LEU A 169 -0.21 -17.29 -5.64
N ALA A 170 -0.89 -17.74 -6.69
CA ALA A 170 -0.62 -17.29 -8.07
C ALA A 170 -0.86 -15.78 -8.23
N GLY A 171 -1.96 -15.25 -7.68
CA GLY A 171 -2.24 -13.82 -7.68
C GLY A 171 -1.20 -13.00 -6.90
N ALA A 172 -0.70 -13.54 -5.79
CA ALA A 172 0.38 -12.92 -5.02
C ALA A 172 1.69 -12.85 -5.80
N MET A 173 2.06 -13.90 -6.53
CA MET A 173 3.26 -13.89 -7.41
C MET A 173 3.16 -12.77 -8.44
N LEU A 174 2.02 -12.65 -9.13
CA LEU A 174 1.77 -11.59 -10.10
C LEU A 174 1.89 -10.20 -9.46
N LEU A 175 1.29 -10.02 -8.29
CA LEU A 175 1.36 -8.76 -7.57
C LEU A 175 2.80 -8.41 -7.16
N PHE A 176 3.57 -9.37 -6.60
CA PHE A 176 4.97 -9.14 -6.21
C PHE A 176 5.86 -8.77 -7.39
N VAL A 177 5.68 -9.40 -8.55
CA VAL A 177 6.41 -9.02 -9.79
C VAL A 177 6.07 -7.58 -10.19
N TYR A 178 4.81 -7.18 -10.08
CA TYR A 178 4.37 -5.84 -10.48
C TYR A 178 4.78 -4.73 -9.48
N ILE A 179 4.84 -4.99 -8.19
CA ILE A 179 5.12 -3.97 -7.15
C ILE A 179 6.34 -3.09 -7.49
N PRO A 180 7.53 -3.62 -7.81
CA PRO A 180 8.69 -2.79 -8.12
C PRO A 180 8.62 -2.09 -9.49
N LEU A 181 7.76 -2.54 -10.39
CA LEU A 181 7.65 -2.02 -11.76
C LEU A 181 6.65 -0.86 -11.84
N GLY A 182 5.54 -0.95 -11.09
CA GLY A 182 4.42 -0.02 -11.17
C GLY A 182 4.33 1.00 -10.04
N LYS A 183 3.20 1.69 -9.98
CA LYS A 183 2.93 2.72 -8.95
C LYS A 183 2.82 2.16 -7.53
N ILE A 184 2.64 0.84 -7.34
CA ILE A 184 2.56 0.22 -6.01
C ILE A 184 3.87 0.40 -5.22
N ARG A 185 5.02 0.62 -5.88
CA ARG A 185 6.29 0.95 -5.22
C ARG A 185 6.21 2.15 -4.26
N HIS A 186 5.13 2.95 -4.31
CA HIS A 186 4.89 4.01 -3.33
C HIS A 186 4.81 3.48 -1.89
N CYS A 187 4.46 2.21 -1.67
CA CYS A 187 4.46 1.57 -0.34
C CYS A 187 5.83 1.68 0.37
N VAL A 188 6.93 1.66 -0.39
CA VAL A 188 8.29 1.83 0.15
C VAL A 188 8.75 3.27 0.02
N PHE A 189 8.54 3.91 -1.14
CA PHE A 189 9.01 5.29 -1.39
C PHE A 189 8.29 6.34 -0.54
N PHE A 190 7.13 6.04 0.02
CA PHE A 190 6.42 6.90 0.97
C PHE A 190 7.32 7.32 2.14
N PHE A 191 8.07 6.38 2.72
CA PHE A 191 8.88 6.65 3.91
C PHE A 191 10.04 7.61 3.64
N PRO A 192 10.96 7.36 2.70
CA PRO A 192 12.07 8.28 2.41
C PRO A 192 11.59 9.61 1.84
N ALA A 193 10.54 9.64 1.01
CA ALA A 193 9.99 10.87 0.48
C ALA A 193 9.41 11.73 1.60
N ARG A 194 8.60 11.15 2.48
CA ARG A 194 8.00 11.86 3.61
C ARG A 194 9.04 12.33 4.63
N TRP A 195 10.06 11.51 4.89
CA TRP A 195 11.18 11.87 5.75
C TRP A 195 11.94 13.10 5.21
N ASN A 196 12.32 13.09 3.94
CA ASN A 196 13.03 14.18 3.33
C ASN A 196 12.21 15.49 3.31
N LEU A 197 10.92 15.38 2.96
CA LEU A 197 10.00 16.52 2.95
C LEU A 197 9.83 17.10 4.37
N ALA A 198 9.60 16.25 5.36
CA ALA A 198 9.43 16.62 6.75
C ALA A 198 10.67 17.29 7.34
N ARG A 199 11.86 16.75 7.04
CA ARG A 199 13.14 17.32 7.42
C ARG A 199 13.34 18.70 6.80
N HIS A 200 13.03 18.85 5.50
CA HIS A 200 13.16 20.11 4.78
C HIS A 200 12.23 21.19 5.37
N TYR A 201 10.95 20.93 5.44
CA TYR A 201 9.96 21.89 5.94
C TYR A 201 10.08 22.13 7.45
N GLY A 202 10.53 21.15 8.23
CA GLY A 202 10.86 21.31 9.64
C GLY A 202 12.00 22.31 9.84
N ARG A 203 13.09 22.21 9.07
CA ARG A 203 14.21 23.17 9.11
C ARG A 203 13.78 24.57 8.69
N ARG A 204 12.86 24.70 7.73
CA ARG A 204 12.32 26.00 7.32
C ARG A 204 11.33 26.60 8.34
N GLY A 205 10.92 25.87 9.36
CA GLY A 205 9.97 26.31 10.37
C GLY A 205 8.51 26.35 9.89
N THR A 206 8.19 25.67 8.78
CA THR A 206 6.83 25.56 8.23
C THR A 206 6.12 24.28 8.64
N PHE A 207 6.84 23.30 9.22
CA PHE A 207 6.28 22.10 9.85
C PHE A 207 6.70 22.05 11.32
N PRO A 208 5.72 21.88 12.28
CA PRO A 208 4.26 21.92 12.12
C PRO A 208 3.76 23.29 11.62
N PRO A 209 2.62 23.34 10.91
CA PRO A 209 1.99 24.63 10.54
C PRO A 209 1.75 25.49 11.77
N ARG A 210 2.00 26.77 11.66
CA ARG A 210 1.63 27.76 12.69
C ARG A 210 0.16 28.13 12.43
N HIS A 211 -0.70 27.90 13.39
CA HIS A 211 -2.07 28.38 13.41
C HIS A 211 -2.11 29.82 13.93
#